data_36b7ad5202e28d496fff19b398a755c4
#
_entry.id   36b7ad5202e28d496fff19b398a755c4
#
_cell.length_a   1.000
_cell.length_b   1.000
_cell.length_c   1.000
_cell.angle_alpha   90.00
_cell.angle_beta   90.00
_cell.angle_gamma   90.00
#
_symmetry.space_group_name_H-M   'P 1'
#
loop_
_entity.id
_entity.type
_entity.pdbx_description
1 polymer ?
#
loop_
_entity_poly.entity_id
_entity_poly.type
_entity_poly.pdbx_seq_one_letter_code
_entity_poly.pdbx_strand_id
1 'polypeptide(L)'
;MKRFSLFVFSVLALQGVQAADRTQGQLISIAGNVLESKLNMAITPTRGGDNIRMLYDDSTISIAGYQKGGFVVLAKDDAFSPVLGYSSSAFDADSNNPGFQLWLKAAAHALSTRATSLQPSKPDGIPAEVASYVATKWNQGAPYNNLCPSYTSNGATKHYPTGCVATAMAQAMFYYKHPEKGVGKHTYRFDPGSGVEETVSVQLDNYPLDWSHMIPIYKSDYTEEQAKAVAELMMVCGASVDMQYTASGSGTQMTPAVSALRNNFSFDAGLPLHSLMFESSDEFYPALYRSIAVKIPVVFAGASDQGGHCFILDGYDEDGLFSVNWGWGGQDDGMFNIQTLNGYVQQQQFIPVTNKGVYPHYSSRFAINEGAVDFSMVDATHIKASTTNRPINVDGDAYQGSLYVVARNLATGECKDIAKLAINTVPAYYYATDGNIVKPYITIAKKLSDGDYRLFFASKSDKETEFSPFRTVDNSPNSALMTIKDGSIISLVMDDAAGWMATTTAIVPVISVPVSKNAAKTFNINGQQVDSSYHGIVIKDGKKVMQ
;
A
#
# COMPACT_ATOMS: atom_id res chain seq x y z
N MET A 1 43.79 -64.25 -6.97
CA MET A 1 43.69 -63.30 -5.83
C MET A 1 42.99 -62.02 -6.31
N LYS A 2 41.67 -61.92 -6.04
CA LYS A 2 40.88 -60.74 -6.39
C LYS A 2 40.83 -59.82 -5.16
N ARG A 3 41.33 -58.60 -5.31
CA ARG A 3 41.23 -57.58 -4.23
C ARG A 3 39.87 -56.90 -4.32
N PHE A 4 39.09 -57.03 -3.27
CA PHE A 4 37.87 -56.26 -3.02
C PHE A 4 38.28 -54.93 -2.40
N SER A 5 38.00 -53.79 -3.08
CA SER A 5 38.08 -52.46 -2.52
C SER A 5 36.74 -52.12 -1.86
N LEU A 6 36.79 -51.93 -0.55
CA LEU A 6 35.65 -51.50 0.26
C LEU A 6 35.52 -49.96 0.14
N PHE A 7 34.51 -49.47 -0.57
CA PHE A 7 34.16 -48.08 -0.57
C PHE A 7 33.31 -47.80 0.68
N VAL A 8 33.89 -47.07 1.64
CA VAL A 8 33.16 -46.53 2.78
C VAL A 8 32.46 -45.27 2.30
N PHE A 9 31.14 -45.32 2.13
CA PHE A 9 30.30 -44.13 1.98
C PHE A 9 30.14 -43.45 3.35
N SER A 10 30.83 -42.35 3.59
CA SER A 10 30.52 -41.46 4.69
C SER A 10 29.23 -40.70 4.34
N VAL A 11 28.12 -41.13 4.96
CA VAL A 11 26.88 -40.36 4.99
C VAL A 11 27.14 -39.15 5.89
N LEU A 12 27.45 -37.98 5.28
CA LEU A 12 27.30 -36.71 5.98
C LEU A 12 25.82 -36.52 6.27
N ALA A 13 25.43 -36.77 7.51
CA ALA A 13 24.16 -36.33 8.02
C ALA A 13 24.16 -34.79 7.99
N LEU A 14 23.48 -34.21 7.02
CA LEU A 14 23.02 -32.83 7.09
C LEU A 14 22.08 -32.74 8.30
N GLN A 15 22.65 -32.43 9.47
CA GLN A 15 21.86 -31.94 10.59
C GLN A 15 21.28 -30.62 10.12
N GLY A 16 20.01 -30.61 9.76
CA GLY A 16 19.24 -29.38 9.58
C GLY A 16 19.43 -28.56 10.88
N VAL A 17 19.98 -27.38 10.75
CA VAL A 17 20.03 -26.42 11.84
C VAL A 17 18.58 -26.18 12.24
N GLN A 18 18.12 -26.75 13.34
CA GLN A 18 16.84 -26.41 13.91
C GLN A 18 16.96 -24.97 14.40
N ALA A 19 16.06 -24.11 13.94
CA ALA A 19 15.91 -22.76 14.46
C ALA A 19 15.77 -22.82 15.99
N ALA A 20 16.50 -21.97 16.68
CA ALA A 20 16.54 -21.90 18.14
C ALA A 20 15.99 -20.54 18.60
N ASP A 21 15.42 -20.53 19.80
CA ASP A 21 14.99 -19.27 20.40
C ASP A 21 16.22 -18.43 20.83
N ARG A 22 16.17 -17.14 20.53
CA ARG A 22 17.14 -16.16 21.04
C ARG A 22 17.02 -16.07 22.55
N THR A 23 18.15 -16.07 23.23
CA THR A 23 18.19 -15.89 24.69
C THR A 23 17.78 -14.47 25.08
N GLN A 24 17.29 -14.29 26.30
CA GLN A 24 16.93 -12.98 26.83
C GLN A 24 18.09 -11.97 26.74
N GLY A 25 19.33 -12.41 26.99
CA GLY A 25 20.50 -11.55 26.85
C GLY A 25 20.76 -11.07 25.43
N GLN A 26 20.55 -11.95 24.43
CA GLN A 26 20.63 -11.58 23.00
C GLN A 26 19.56 -10.58 22.63
N LEU A 27 18.30 -10.80 23.05
CA LEU A 27 17.17 -9.90 22.77
C LEU A 27 17.40 -8.50 23.37
N ILE A 28 17.84 -8.42 24.63
CA ILE A 28 18.17 -7.14 25.29
C ILE A 28 19.33 -6.43 24.56
N SER A 29 20.36 -7.18 24.14
CA SER A 29 21.48 -6.60 23.39
C SER A 29 21.04 -6.05 22.02
N ILE A 30 20.19 -6.77 21.29
CA ILE A 30 19.64 -6.31 20.02
C ILE A 30 18.82 -5.04 20.24
N ALA A 31 17.91 -5.04 21.24
CA ALA A 31 17.13 -3.86 21.58
C ALA A 31 18.01 -2.65 21.91
N GLY A 32 19.07 -2.85 22.67
CA GLY A 32 20.03 -1.79 22.99
C GLY A 32 20.65 -1.16 21.74
N ASN A 33 21.14 -1.99 20.84
CA ASN A 33 21.74 -1.52 19.60
C ASN A 33 20.75 -0.72 18.73
N VAL A 34 19.48 -1.16 18.65
CA VAL A 34 18.42 -0.46 17.89
C VAL A 34 18.10 0.89 18.55
N LEU A 35 17.89 0.91 19.86
CA LEU A 35 17.56 2.14 20.58
C LEU A 35 18.68 3.18 20.48
N GLU A 36 19.94 2.74 20.52
CA GLU A 36 21.09 3.64 20.35
C GLU A 36 21.22 4.12 18.90
N SER A 37 21.26 3.21 17.93
CA SER A 37 21.59 3.54 16.54
C SER A 37 20.44 4.21 15.78
N LYS A 38 19.18 3.78 16.02
CA LYS A 38 18.02 4.26 15.29
C LYS A 38 17.29 5.40 16.02
N LEU A 39 17.30 5.44 17.36
CA LEU A 39 16.60 6.45 18.14
C LEU A 39 17.52 7.42 18.88
N ASN A 40 18.83 7.29 18.75
CA ASN A 40 19.85 8.09 19.47
C ASN A 40 19.66 8.07 21.00
N MET A 41 19.17 6.97 21.55
CA MET A 41 18.96 6.79 22.98
C MET A 41 20.22 6.20 23.59
N ALA A 42 20.91 6.97 24.43
CA ALA A 42 22.19 6.55 25.04
C ALA A 42 22.04 5.34 25.97
N ILE A 43 22.81 4.28 25.72
CA ILE A 43 22.88 3.06 26.54
C ILE A 43 23.66 3.32 27.85
N THR A 44 24.01 4.54 28.22
CA THR A 44 24.86 4.80 29.41
C THR A 44 24.15 4.37 30.68
N PRO A 45 24.71 3.37 31.43
CA PRO A 45 24.18 3.01 32.74
C PRO A 45 24.48 4.18 33.70
N THR A 46 23.55 5.10 33.84
CA THR A 46 23.61 6.07 34.92
C THR A 46 23.23 5.37 36.21
N ARG A 47 24.05 5.58 37.26
CA ARG A 47 23.77 5.08 38.61
C ARG A 47 22.42 5.63 39.07
N GLY A 48 21.32 4.80 38.94
CA GLY A 48 19.93 5.20 39.13
C GLY A 48 19.16 5.53 37.84
N GLY A 49 19.73 5.29 36.64
CA GLY A 49 19.09 5.46 35.36
C GLY A 49 18.21 4.27 34.97
N ASP A 50 17.26 4.54 34.05
CA ASP A 50 16.41 3.52 33.48
C ASP A 50 17.28 2.58 32.60
N ASN A 51 17.30 1.28 32.89
CA ASN A 51 18.06 0.28 32.12
C ASN A 51 17.11 -0.40 31.14
N ILE A 52 17.65 -0.83 29.98
CA ILE A 52 16.92 -1.68 29.06
C ILE A 52 16.56 -2.98 29.75
N ARG A 53 15.29 -3.34 29.67
CA ARG A 53 14.74 -4.55 30.26
C ARG A 53 13.69 -5.17 29.38
N MET A 54 13.31 -6.39 29.66
CA MET A 54 12.16 -7.03 29.06
C MET A 54 10.90 -6.36 29.60
N LEU A 55 10.06 -5.84 28.70
CA LEU A 55 8.80 -5.16 28.99
C LEU A 55 7.59 -6.08 28.74
N TYR A 56 7.75 -7.02 27.79
CA TYR A 56 6.76 -8.03 27.44
C TYR A 56 7.48 -9.26 26.89
N ASP A 57 6.96 -10.45 27.16
CA ASP A 57 7.52 -11.71 26.68
C ASP A 57 6.42 -12.77 26.55
N ASP A 58 6.24 -13.31 25.34
CA ASP A 58 5.37 -14.46 25.08
C ASP A 58 6.12 -15.59 24.35
N SER A 59 5.41 -16.54 23.77
CA SER A 59 6.03 -17.68 23.06
C SER A 59 6.73 -17.32 21.75
N THR A 60 6.43 -16.17 21.15
CA THR A 60 6.89 -15.80 19.79
C THR A 60 7.58 -14.45 19.74
N ILE A 61 7.12 -13.50 20.53
CA ILE A 61 7.56 -12.11 20.54
C ILE A 61 8.10 -11.74 21.93
N SER A 62 9.15 -10.92 21.93
CA SER A 62 9.59 -10.21 23.11
C SER A 62 9.65 -8.71 22.83
N ILE A 63 9.35 -7.89 23.82
CA ILE A 63 9.52 -6.44 23.75
C ILE A 63 10.50 -6.02 24.81
N ALA A 64 11.58 -5.37 24.41
CA ALA A 64 12.61 -4.87 25.30
C ALA A 64 12.83 -3.37 25.09
N GLY A 65 13.11 -2.64 26.15
CA GLY A 65 13.28 -1.19 26.08
C GLY A 65 13.40 -0.54 27.45
N TYR A 66 13.25 0.79 27.45
CA TYR A 66 13.18 1.61 28.65
C TYR A 66 11.74 1.73 29.15
N GLN A 67 11.54 1.80 30.45
CA GLN A 67 10.19 1.91 30.99
C GLN A 67 9.49 3.23 30.64
N LYS A 68 10.27 4.31 30.49
CA LYS A 68 9.76 5.66 30.27
C LYS A 68 9.77 6.13 28.82
N GLY A 69 10.26 5.30 27.90
CA GLY A 69 10.26 5.60 26.47
C GLY A 69 11.33 4.82 25.71
N GLY A 70 11.00 4.46 24.49
CA GLY A 70 11.82 3.63 23.62
C GLY A 70 11.67 2.14 23.87
N PHE A 71 11.05 1.45 22.89
CA PHE A 71 10.93 -0.01 22.89
C PHE A 71 11.23 -0.62 21.52
N VAL A 72 11.61 -1.88 21.53
CA VAL A 72 11.86 -2.70 20.34
C VAL A 72 11.06 -3.99 20.45
N VAL A 73 10.31 -4.31 19.40
CA VAL A 73 9.57 -5.57 19.25
C VAL A 73 10.47 -6.56 18.52
N LEU A 74 10.67 -7.72 19.09
CA LEU A 74 11.68 -8.71 18.70
C LEU A 74 11.04 -10.07 18.44
N ALA A 75 11.45 -10.74 17.36
CA ALA A 75 11.16 -12.14 17.13
C ALA A 75 12.06 -13.03 18.00
N LYS A 76 11.49 -14.03 18.67
CA LYS A 76 12.27 -15.00 19.48
C LYS A 76 12.98 -16.02 18.62
N ASP A 77 12.32 -16.57 17.61
CA ASP A 77 12.86 -17.58 16.69
C ASP A 77 13.97 -16.96 15.81
N ASP A 78 15.17 -17.54 15.81
CA ASP A 78 16.33 -17.05 15.05
C ASP A 78 16.25 -17.28 13.53
N ALA A 79 15.26 -18.03 13.06
CA ALA A 79 14.93 -18.16 11.64
C ALA A 79 14.36 -16.86 11.03
N PHE A 80 13.91 -15.91 11.87
CA PHE A 80 13.33 -14.64 11.42
C PHE A 80 14.28 -13.47 11.70
N SER A 81 14.08 -12.36 10.97
CA SER A 81 14.71 -11.08 11.30
C SER A 81 14.43 -10.74 12.78
N PRO A 82 15.44 -10.38 13.55
CA PRO A 82 15.24 -10.17 14.98
C PRO A 82 14.35 -8.97 15.31
N VAL A 83 14.38 -7.90 14.52
CA VAL A 83 13.65 -6.65 14.76
C VAL A 83 12.40 -6.62 13.92
N LEU A 84 11.23 -6.61 14.57
CA LEU A 84 9.93 -6.48 13.94
C LEU A 84 9.44 -5.03 13.90
N GLY A 85 9.88 -4.22 14.84
CA GLY A 85 9.58 -2.81 14.91
C GLY A 85 10.20 -2.15 16.14
N TYR A 86 10.19 -0.81 16.12
CA TYR A 86 10.66 0.00 17.26
C TYR A 86 9.93 1.33 17.31
N SER A 87 9.81 1.90 18.51
CA SER A 87 9.19 3.19 18.77
C SER A 87 9.94 3.97 19.82
N SER A 88 9.90 5.29 19.77
CA SER A 88 10.37 6.17 20.83
C SER A 88 9.38 6.32 21.99
N SER A 89 8.15 5.84 21.85
CA SER A 89 7.13 5.84 22.90
C SER A 89 7.51 4.92 24.06
N ALA A 90 6.93 5.15 25.23
CA ALA A 90 6.92 4.14 26.28
C ALA A 90 6.00 2.98 25.88
N PHE A 91 6.45 1.75 26.10
CA PHE A 91 5.59 0.58 25.87
C PHE A 91 4.57 0.45 27.00
N ASP A 92 3.32 0.31 26.60
CA ASP A 92 2.19 0.01 27.49
C ASP A 92 1.52 -1.28 26.99
N ALA A 93 1.56 -2.34 27.80
CA ALA A 93 0.94 -3.62 27.47
C ALA A 93 -0.60 -3.52 27.38
N ASP A 94 -1.18 -2.58 28.13
CA ASP A 94 -2.59 -2.28 28.16
C ASP A 94 -2.97 -1.12 27.21
N SER A 95 -2.07 -0.80 26.26
CA SER A 95 -2.30 0.26 25.26
C SER A 95 -3.67 0.08 24.58
N ASN A 96 -4.45 1.14 24.58
CA ASN A 96 -5.74 1.19 23.89
C ASN A 96 -5.64 1.58 22.41
N ASN A 97 -4.42 1.64 21.86
CA ASN A 97 -4.17 1.86 20.45
C ASN A 97 -4.55 0.59 19.64
N PRO A 98 -5.71 0.58 18.96
CA PRO A 98 -6.20 -0.63 18.31
C PRO A 98 -5.31 -1.06 17.14
N GLY A 99 -4.68 -0.09 16.45
CA GLY A 99 -3.79 -0.37 15.32
C GLY A 99 -2.54 -1.11 15.75
N PHE A 100 -1.85 -0.62 16.78
CA PHE A 100 -0.65 -1.26 17.31
C PHE A 100 -0.97 -2.65 17.91
N GLN A 101 -2.04 -2.77 18.69
CA GLN A 101 -2.46 -4.05 19.27
C GLN A 101 -2.81 -5.10 18.22
N LEU A 102 -3.48 -4.68 17.16
CA LEU A 102 -3.83 -5.56 16.04
C LEU A 102 -2.56 -5.98 15.28
N TRP A 103 -1.63 -5.04 15.03
CA TRP A 103 -0.33 -5.33 14.42
C TRP A 103 0.48 -6.34 15.27
N LEU A 104 0.55 -6.13 16.58
CA LEU A 104 1.32 -7.01 17.48
C LEU A 104 0.79 -8.45 17.46
N LYS A 105 -0.54 -8.63 17.50
CA LYS A 105 -1.18 -9.95 17.38
C LYS A 105 -0.93 -10.60 16.04
N ALA A 106 -1.00 -9.83 14.95
CA ALA A 106 -0.74 -10.32 13.61
C ALA A 106 0.72 -10.77 13.44
N ALA A 107 1.68 -10.00 13.97
CA ALA A 107 3.08 -10.36 13.97
C ALA A 107 3.35 -11.65 14.76
N ALA A 108 2.77 -11.79 15.96
CA ALA A 108 2.86 -13.02 16.75
C ALA A 108 2.28 -14.23 16.02
N HIS A 109 1.12 -14.07 15.38
CA HIS A 109 0.50 -15.13 14.57
C HIS A 109 1.38 -15.53 13.38
N ALA A 110 1.92 -14.58 12.63
CA ALA A 110 2.79 -14.85 11.49
C ALA A 110 4.03 -15.66 11.89
N LEU A 111 4.66 -15.31 13.03
CA LEU A 111 5.80 -16.06 13.56
C LEU A 111 5.40 -17.47 13.99
N SER A 112 4.26 -17.64 14.68
CA SER A 112 3.79 -18.95 15.17
C SER A 112 3.46 -19.93 14.04
N THR A 113 2.97 -19.43 12.93
CA THR A 113 2.61 -20.22 11.74
C THR A 113 3.79 -20.44 10.80
N ARG A 114 4.97 -19.85 11.10
CA ARG A 114 6.14 -19.85 10.23
C ARG A 114 5.80 -19.46 8.80
N ALA A 115 4.85 -18.56 8.65
CA ALA A 115 4.54 -17.97 7.37
C ALA A 115 5.79 -17.22 6.91
N THR A 116 6.54 -17.85 6.00
CA THR A 116 7.68 -17.22 5.33
C THR A 116 7.12 -16.12 4.44
N SER A 117 6.98 -14.92 4.97
CA SER A 117 6.81 -13.77 4.12
C SER A 117 8.13 -13.60 3.38
N LEU A 118 8.13 -13.90 2.09
CA LEU A 118 9.14 -13.34 1.20
C LEU A 118 9.05 -11.83 1.41
N GLN A 119 10.08 -11.24 2.04
CA GLN A 119 10.18 -9.80 2.09
C GLN A 119 10.36 -9.32 0.66
N PRO A 120 9.37 -8.64 0.05
CA PRO A 120 9.59 -8.06 -1.26
C PRO A 120 10.77 -7.10 -1.13
N SER A 121 11.74 -7.26 -1.99
CA SER A 121 12.90 -6.39 -1.98
C SER A 121 12.46 -4.97 -2.32
N LYS A 122 13.02 -4.02 -1.60
CA LYS A 122 12.90 -2.61 -1.95
C LYS A 122 13.34 -2.42 -3.41
N PRO A 123 12.55 -1.76 -4.27
CA PRO A 123 12.89 -1.62 -5.68
C PRO A 123 14.16 -0.80 -5.88
N ASP A 124 14.89 -1.08 -6.95
CA ASP A 124 16.07 -0.31 -7.32
C ASP A 124 15.70 1.14 -7.68
N GLY A 125 16.66 2.06 -7.52
CA GLY A 125 16.54 3.44 -7.95
C GLY A 125 15.81 4.38 -6.99
N ILE A 126 15.46 3.91 -5.79
CA ILE A 126 14.89 4.74 -4.73
C ILE A 126 15.89 4.96 -3.58
N PRO A 127 15.71 5.96 -2.69
CA PRO A 127 16.55 6.15 -1.51
C PRO A 127 16.64 4.90 -0.63
N ALA A 128 17.77 4.71 0.06
CA ALA A 128 17.94 3.62 1.02
C ALA A 128 16.92 3.73 2.16
N GLU A 129 16.68 4.94 2.61
CA GLU A 129 15.73 5.29 3.68
C GLU A 129 15.00 6.59 3.34
N VAL A 130 13.83 6.78 3.91
CA VAL A 130 13.04 8.01 3.87
C VAL A 130 12.53 8.29 5.28
N ALA A 131 13.00 9.38 5.88
CA ALA A 131 12.51 9.80 7.20
C ALA A 131 11.02 10.20 7.12
N SER A 132 10.27 9.95 8.20
CA SER A 132 8.88 10.41 8.35
C SER A 132 8.74 11.89 8.03
N TYR A 133 7.68 12.26 7.30
CA TYR A 133 7.44 13.63 6.86
C TYR A 133 6.02 14.14 7.14
N VAL A 134 5.11 13.30 7.62
CA VAL A 134 3.78 13.72 8.07
C VAL A 134 3.84 14.10 9.55
N ALA A 135 3.78 15.41 9.81
CA ALA A 135 4.02 15.95 11.15
C ALA A 135 2.87 15.73 12.15
N THR A 136 1.69 15.32 11.67
CA THR A 136 0.50 15.19 12.53
C THR A 136 0.61 14.02 13.50
N LYS A 137 0.09 14.24 14.73
CA LYS A 137 -0.11 13.21 15.75
C LYS A 137 -1.57 13.29 16.20
N TRP A 138 -2.47 13.02 15.24
CA TRP A 138 -3.89 13.17 15.47
C TRP A 138 -4.52 11.91 16.08
N ASN A 139 -5.71 12.10 16.67
CA ASN A 139 -6.43 11.08 17.41
C ASN A 139 -7.90 11.02 16.93
N GLN A 140 -8.68 10.11 17.47
CA GLN A 140 -10.08 9.92 17.11
C GLN A 140 -11.07 10.47 18.16
N GLY A 141 -10.60 10.89 19.34
CA GLY A 141 -11.37 11.53 20.40
C GLY A 141 -11.39 13.06 20.30
N ALA A 142 -11.79 13.75 21.37
CA ALA A 142 -11.76 15.21 21.41
C ALA A 142 -10.32 15.76 21.28
N PRO A 143 -10.13 16.90 20.54
CA PRO A 143 -11.14 17.75 19.93
C PRO A 143 -11.60 17.27 18.53
N TYR A 144 -10.98 16.26 17.97
CA TYR A 144 -11.19 15.80 16.59
C TYR A 144 -12.62 15.38 16.30
N ASN A 145 -13.30 14.75 17.27
CA ASN A 145 -14.65 14.24 17.10
C ASN A 145 -15.77 15.19 17.59
N ASN A 146 -15.44 16.43 17.94
CA ASN A 146 -16.43 17.37 18.51
C ASN A 146 -17.65 17.63 17.60
N LEU A 147 -17.54 17.38 16.30
CA LEU A 147 -18.63 17.52 15.32
C LEU A 147 -19.10 16.18 14.74
N CYS A 148 -18.59 15.07 15.21
CA CYS A 148 -19.14 13.75 14.89
C CYS A 148 -20.52 13.57 15.54
N PRO A 149 -21.39 12.66 15.05
CA PRO A 149 -22.64 12.32 15.70
C PRO A 149 -22.44 11.98 17.18
N SER A 150 -23.45 12.24 17.99
CA SER A 150 -23.34 12.14 19.45
C SER A 150 -24.33 11.14 20.03
N TYR A 151 -24.03 10.64 21.22
CA TYR A 151 -24.88 9.75 21.99
C TYR A 151 -24.86 10.13 23.48
N THR A 152 -25.88 9.68 24.23
CA THR A 152 -25.92 9.89 25.67
C THR A 152 -25.39 8.67 26.41
N SER A 153 -24.42 8.89 27.31
CA SER A 153 -23.84 7.85 28.16
C SER A 153 -23.74 8.39 29.60
N ASN A 154 -24.35 7.71 30.54
CA ASN A 154 -24.38 8.10 31.96
C ASN A 154 -24.84 9.56 32.19
N GLY A 155 -25.84 10.01 31.42
CA GLY A 155 -26.39 11.36 31.50
C GLY A 155 -25.55 12.47 30.88
N ALA A 156 -24.40 12.13 30.26
CA ALA A 156 -23.53 13.05 29.54
C ALA A 156 -23.61 12.82 28.03
N THR A 157 -23.59 13.91 27.25
CA THR A 157 -23.43 13.84 25.79
C THR A 157 -21.98 13.52 25.46
N LYS A 158 -21.77 12.49 24.64
CA LYS A 158 -20.47 12.10 24.09
C LYS A 158 -20.56 12.03 22.57
N HIS A 159 -19.46 12.26 21.88
CA HIS A 159 -19.36 12.07 20.44
C HIS A 159 -18.73 10.72 20.12
N TYR A 160 -19.21 10.08 19.05
CA TYR A 160 -18.56 8.88 18.51
C TYR A 160 -17.13 9.22 18.04
N PRO A 161 -16.17 8.28 18.10
CA PRO A 161 -14.84 8.50 17.52
C PRO A 161 -14.92 8.79 16.01
N THR A 162 -13.95 9.56 15.49
CA THR A 162 -13.91 9.96 14.07
C THR A 162 -13.85 8.78 13.10
N GLY A 163 -13.25 7.67 13.53
CA GLY A 163 -12.93 6.52 12.70
C GLY A 163 -11.54 6.63 12.05
N CYS A 164 -10.85 5.49 11.97
CA CYS A 164 -9.45 5.44 11.54
C CYS A 164 -9.25 5.91 10.09
N VAL A 165 -10.18 5.58 9.17
CA VAL A 165 -10.11 6.00 7.76
C VAL A 165 -10.23 7.53 7.64
N ALA A 166 -11.21 8.15 8.32
CA ALA A 166 -11.36 9.60 8.31
C ALA A 166 -10.12 10.30 8.90
N THR A 167 -9.57 9.75 9.99
CA THR A 167 -8.36 10.30 10.63
C THR A 167 -7.14 10.21 9.71
N ALA A 168 -6.92 9.08 9.06
CA ALA A 168 -5.81 8.90 8.12
C ALA A 168 -5.96 9.81 6.89
N MET A 169 -7.17 9.89 6.30
CA MET A 169 -7.46 10.82 5.20
C MET A 169 -7.19 12.27 5.61
N ALA A 170 -7.70 12.70 6.75
CA ALA A 170 -7.53 14.05 7.25
C ALA A 170 -6.05 14.43 7.45
N GLN A 171 -5.22 13.51 7.98
CA GLN A 171 -3.77 13.72 8.12
C GLN A 171 -3.06 13.87 6.76
N ALA A 172 -3.42 13.05 5.77
CA ALA A 172 -2.90 13.17 4.41
C ALA A 172 -3.35 14.48 3.74
N MET A 173 -4.60 14.90 3.94
CA MET A 173 -5.12 16.18 3.44
C MET A 173 -4.42 17.36 4.10
N PHE A 174 -4.16 17.31 5.40
CA PHE A 174 -3.41 18.34 6.12
C PHE A 174 -1.97 18.49 5.64
N TYR A 175 -1.31 17.41 5.24
CA TYR A 175 0.04 17.46 4.66
C TYR A 175 0.09 18.37 3.42
N TYR A 176 -0.96 18.34 2.58
CA TYR A 176 -1.08 19.20 1.39
C TYR A 176 -1.77 20.54 1.69
N LYS A 177 -2.47 20.68 2.81
CA LYS A 177 -3.40 21.80 3.10
C LYS A 177 -4.37 21.99 1.94
N HIS A 178 -5.00 20.90 1.51
CA HIS A 178 -5.85 20.83 0.32
C HIS A 178 -7.05 19.90 0.58
N PRO A 179 -8.23 20.23 -0.01
CA PRO A 179 -8.63 21.43 -0.75
C PRO A 179 -9.01 22.60 0.21
N GLU A 180 -9.45 23.73 -0.34
CA GLU A 180 -10.04 24.82 0.46
C GLU A 180 -11.39 24.42 1.08
N LYS A 181 -12.14 23.53 0.40
CA LYS A 181 -13.41 22.93 0.87
C LYS A 181 -13.71 21.67 0.08
N GLY A 182 -14.53 20.78 0.65
CA GLY A 182 -15.10 19.66 -0.09
C GLY A 182 -16.22 20.11 -1.03
N VAL A 183 -16.63 19.22 -1.93
CA VAL A 183 -17.77 19.42 -2.83
C VAL A 183 -18.77 18.27 -2.71
N GLY A 184 -20.05 18.60 -2.89
CA GLY A 184 -21.13 17.62 -2.88
C GLY A 184 -21.82 17.46 -1.51
N LYS A 185 -22.84 16.61 -1.52
CA LYS A 185 -23.63 16.29 -0.33
C LYS A 185 -23.64 14.79 -0.10
N HIS A 186 -23.35 14.40 1.14
CA HIS A 186 -23.51 13.03 1.60
C HIS A 186 -24.71 12.91 2.55
N THR A 187 -25.56 11.91 2.28
CA THR A 187 -26.69 11.57 3.17
C THR A 187 -26.77 10.06 3.24
N TYR A 188 -26.56 9.52 4.42
CA TYR A 188 -26.52 8.07 4.64
C TYR A 188 -27.03 7.73 6.03
N ARG A 189 -27.25 6.45 6.30
CA ARG A 189 -27.65 5.91 7.59
C ARG A 189 -26.58 5.02 8.17
N PHE A 190 -26.49 5.00 9.46
CA PHE A 190 -25.65 4.09 10.23
C PHE A 190 -26.40 3.56 11.45
N ASP A 191 -26.10 2.33 11.87
CA ASP A 191 -26.60 1.76 13.13
C ASP A 191 -25.49 1.86 14.19
N PRO A 192 -25.68 2.63 15.27
CA PRO A 192 -24.68 2.75 16.33
C PRO A 192 -24.56 1.50 17.22
N GLY A 193 -25.20 0.39 16.85
CA GLY A 193 -25.27 -0.84 17.63
C GLY A 193 -26.52 -0.94 18.49
N SER A 194 -27.46 0.00 18.34
CA SER A 194 -28.76 0.01 19.07
C SER A 194 -29.87 -0.71 18.30
N GLY A 195 -29.66 -1.07 17.04
CA GLY A 195 -30.69 -1.55 16.14
C GLY A 195 -31.63 -0.45 15.63
N VAL A 196 -31.32 0.82 15.91
CA VAL A 196 -32.04 1.99 15.40
C VAL A 196 -31.07 2.82 14.56
N GLU A 197 -31.39 2.94 13.28
CA GLU A 197 -30.57 3.72 12.37
C GLU A 197 -30.65 5.22 12.64
N GLU A 198 -29.50 5.88 12.63
CA GLU A 198 -29.35 7.33 12.64
C GLU A 198 -29.01 7.84 11.24
N THR A 199 -29.33 9.10 10.95
CA THR A 199 -29.05 9.70 9.64
C THR A 199 -28.00 10.79 9.77
N VAL A 200 -26.95 10.72 8.97
CA VAL A 200 -26.00 11.79 8.72
C VAL A 200 -26.34 12.48 7.41
N SER A 201 -26.35 13.82 7.40
CA SER A 201 -26.55 14.61 6.19
C SER A 201 -25.65 15.84 6.24
N VAL A 202 -24.60 15.86 5.41
CA VAL A 202 -23.59 16.93 5.37
C VAL A 202 -23.44 17.45 3.95
N GLN A 203 -23.59 18.78 3.79
CA GLN A 203 -23.23 19.50 2.59
C GLN A 203 -21.76 19.94 2.73
N LEU A 204 -20.83 19.28 2.05
CA LEU A 204 -19.39 19.44 2.27
C LEU A 204 -18.89 20.86 1.98
N ASP A 205 -19.44 21.52 0.97
CA ASP A 205 -19.06 22.88 0.56
C ASP A 205 -19.51 23.99 1.53
N ASN A 206 -20.33 23.66 2.54
CA ASN A 206 -20.68 24.58 3.64
C ASN A 206 -19.57 24.70 4.71
N TYR A 207 -18.54 23.85 4.63
CA TYR A 207 -17.45 23.79 5.60
C TYR A 207 -16.11 24.10 4.94
N PRO A 208 -15.71 25.40 4.85
CA PRO A 208 -14.37 25.77 4.43
C PRO A 208 -13.32 25.17 5.37
N LEU A 209 -12.29 24.56 4.83
CA LEU A 209 -11.24 23.92 5.61
C LEU A 209 -10.19 24.95 6.02
N ASP A 210 -10.22 25.36 7.27
CA ASP A 210 -9.31 26.37 7.82
C ASP A 210 -7.96 25.76 8.19
N TRP A 211 -7.13 25.55 7.18
CA TRP A 211 -5.78 24.99 7.34
C TRP A 211 -4.87 25.85 8.22
N SER A 212 -5.15 27.14 8.36
CA SER A 212 -4.32 28.06 9.14
C SER A 212 -4.48 27.87 10.65
N HIS A 213 -5.66 27.45 11.09
CA HIS A 213 -5.93 27.14 12.51
C HIS A 213 -5.69 25.68 12.88
N MET A 214 -5.47 24.78 11.90
CA MET A 214 -5.13 23.40 12.23
C MET A 214 -3.67 23.28 12.64
N ILE A 215 -3.41 22.55 13.74
CA ILE A 215 -2.07 22.31 14.26
C ILE A 215 -1.71 20.81 14.18
N PRO A 216 -0.42 20.48 14.04
CA PRO A 216 -0.02 19.09 13.86
C PRO A 216 -0.20 18.23 15.11
N ILE A 217 -0.20 18.82 16.30
CA ILE A 217 -0.29 18.10 17.57
C ILE A 217 -1.23 18.85 18.50
N TYR A 218 -2.32 18.20 18.91
CA TYR A 218 -3.28 18.75 19.89
C TYR A 218 -2.99 18.15 21.27
N LYS A 219 -2.47 19.00 22.16
CA LYS A 219 -2.35 18.69 23.59
C LYS A 219 -3.45 19.45 24.36
N SER A 220 -3.19 19.84 25.59
CA SER A 220 -4.18 20.56 26.40
C SER A 220 -4.24 22.07 26.17
N ASP A 221 -3.42 22.62 25.26
CA ASP A 221 -3.15 24.05 25.07
C ASP A 221 -3.64 24.62 23.72
N TYR A 222 -4.53 23.90 23.01
CA TYR A 222 -5.12 24.38 21.75
C TYR A 222 -6.29 25.34 22.00
N THR A 223 -6.55 26.27 21.05
CA THR A 223 -7.69 27.21 21.10
C THR A 223 -8.98 26.57 20.61
N GLU A 224 -10.12 27.26 20.84
CA GLU A 224 -11.42 26.83 20.33
C GLU A 224 -11.47 26.83 18.79
N GLU A 225 -10.84 27.81 18.14
CA GLU A 225 -10.72 27.91 16.68
C GLU A 225 -9.94 26.73 16.12
N GLN A 226 -8.84 26.35 16.77
CA GLN A 226 -8.02 25.19 16.38
C GLN A 226 -8.82 23.89 16.54
N ALA A 227 -9.54 23.73 17.66
CA ALA A 227 -10.39 22.57 17.90
C ALA A 227 -11.54 22.48 16.87
N LYS A 228 -12.18 23.62 16.55
CA LYS A 228 -13.23 23.67 15.54
C LYS A 228 -12.70 23.31 14.15
N ALA A 229 -11.56 23.87 13.75
CA ALA A 229 -10.99 23.65 12.42
C ALA A 229 -10.71 22.15 12.18
N VAL A 230 -10.09 21.46 13.13
CA VAL A 230 -9.81 20.02 12.96
C VAL A 230 -11.08 19.16 13.05
N ALA A 231 -12.04 19.54 13.89
CA ALA A 231 -13.31 18.82 14.00
C ALA A 231 -14.16 18.94 12.71
N GLU A 232 -14.16 20.11 12.04
CA GLU A 232 -14.81 20.29 10.75
C GLU A 232 -14.18 19.40 9.67
N LEU A 233 -12.85 19.35 9.59
CA LEU A 233 -12.16 18.43 8.67
C LEU A 233 -12.52 16.97 8.95
N MET A 234 -12.49 16.53 10.20
CA MET A 234 -12.83 15.15 10.56
C MET A 234 -14.28 14.80 10.23
N MET A 235 -15.21 15.73 10.49
CA MET A 235 -16.63 15.55 10.18
C MET A 235 -16.85 15.41 8.66
N VAL A 236 -16.25 16.28 7.83
CA VAL A 236 -16.43 16.18 6.36
C VAL A 236 -15.75 14.93 5.80
N CYS A 237 -14.59 14.53 6.33
CA CYS A 237 -13.96 13.26 5.98
C CYS A 237 -14.87 12.07 6.34
N GLY A 238 -15.38 12.02 7.57
CA GLY A 238 -16.28 10.96 8.02
C GLY A 238 -17.56 10.87 7.19
N ALA A 239 -18.18 12.03 6.89
CA ALA A 239 -19.37 12.09 6.06
C ALA A 239 -19.12 11.62 4.62
N SER A 240 -17.98 12.00 4.02
CA SER A 240 -17.64 11.66 2.64
C SER A 240 -17.37 10.16 2.41
N VAL A 241 -17.15 9.40 3.47
CA VAL A 241 -16.89 7.96 3.41
C VAL A 241 -18.01 7.11 4.02
N ASP A 242 -19.16 7.71 4.27
CA ASP A 242 -20.35 7.07 4.88
C ASP A 242 -19.98 6.31 6.17
N MET A 243 -19.26 7.00 7.08
CA MET A 243 -18.69 6.43 8.30
C MET A 243 -19.76 5.77 9.17
N GLN A 244 -19.55 4.52 9.51
CA GLN A 244 -20.39 3.77 10.45
C GLN A 244 -19.92 4.04 11.88
N TYR A 245 -20.65 4.90 12.58
CA TYR A 245 -20.29 5.37 13.92
C TYR A 245 -20.79 4.43 15.00
N THR A 246 -19.92 4.04 15.94
CA THR A 246 -20.29 3.34 17.18
C THR A 246 -19.50 3.87 18.37
N ALA A 247 -19.99 3.64 19.58
CA ALA A 247 -19.31 4.10 20.80
C ALA A 247 -17.98 3.41 21.07
N SER A 248 -17.80 2.19 20.59
CA SER A 248 -16.56 1.40 20.73
C SER A 248 -15.54 1.63 19.62
N GLY A 249 -15.95 2.23 18.50
CA GLY A 249 -15.09 2.51 17.35
C GLY A 249 -15.92 2.76 16.10
N SER A 250 -15.46 3.63 15.23
CA SER A 250 -16.13 3.96 13.98
C SER A 250 -15.29 3.46 12.80
N GLY A 251 -15.93 2.96 11.75
CA GLY A 251 -15.24 2.33 10.63
C GLY A 251 -15.95 2.48 9.30
N THR A 252 -15.18 2.33 8.23
CA THR A 252 -15.66 2.24 6.84
C THR A 252 -14.63 1.50 6.00
N GLN A 253 -14.93 1.27 4.72
CA GLN A 253 -14.04 0.64 3.76
C GLN A 253 -13.10 1.65 3.10
N MET A 254 -12.05 1.16 2.45
CA MET A 254 -11.09 2.02 1.71
C MET A 254 -11.64 2.52 0.37
N THR A 255 -12.61 1.82 -0.22
CA THR A 255 -13.24 2.23 -1.50
C THR A 255 -13.95 3.58 -1.41
N PRO A 256 -14.79 3.88 -0.41
CA PRO A 256 -15.32 5.23 -0.22
C PRO A 256 -14.22 6.29 -0.03
N ALA A 257 -13.09 5.93 0.60
CA ALA A 257 -12.01 6.88 0.84
C ALA A 257 -11.33 7.35 -0.46
N VAL A 258 -10.98 6.43 -1.36
CA VAL A 258 -10.40 6.81 -2.66
C VAL A 258 -11.41 7.57 -3.52
N SER A 259 -12.68 7.17 -3.48
CA SER A 259 -13.77 7.88 -4.16
C SER A 259 -13.92 9.32 -3.65
N ALA A 260 -13.94 9.49 -2.33
CA ALA A 260 -14.06 10.82 -1.71
C ALA A 260 -12.86 11.73 -2.03
N LEU A 261 -11.63 11.21 -1.97
CA LEU A 261 -10.43 11.97 -2.33
C LEU A 261 -10.49 12.49 -3.77
N ARG A 262 -10.93 11.66 -4.72
CA ARG A 262 -11.08 12.04 -6.14
C ARG A 262 -12.23 13.03 -6.36
N ASN A 263 -13.42 12.69 -5.88
CA ASN A 263 -14.67 13.32 -6.30
C ASN A 263 -15.10 14.46 -5.37
N ASN A 264 -14.78 14.39 -4.07
CA ASN A 264 -15.18 15.39 -3.10
C ASN A 264 -14.05 16.35 -2.72
N PHE A 265 -12.78 15.89 -2.75
CA PHE A 265 -11.66 16.68 -2.25
C PHE A 265 -10.62 17.05 -3.32
N SER A 266 -10.93 16.88 -4.59
CA SER A 266 -10.11 17.35 -5.73
C SER A 266 -8.66 16.86 -5.71
N PHE A 267 -8.41 15.66 -5.20
CA PHE A 267 -7.15 14.96 -5.40
C PHE A 267 -7.09 14.36 -6.80
N ASP A 268 -5.96 13.77 -7.19
CA ASP A 268 -5.78 13.26 -8.53
C ASP A 268 -6.92 12.32 -8.95
N ALA A 269 -7.51 12.55 -10.11
CA ALA A 269 -8.70 11.84 -10.58
C ALA A 269 -8.47 10.32 -10.77
N GLY A 270 -7.23 9.92 -11.01
CA GLY A 270 -6.83 8.52 -11.18
C GLY A 270 -6.12 7.93 -9.96
N LEU A 271 -6.27 8.49 -8.74
CA LEU A 271 -5.71 7.89 -7.54
C LEU A 271 -6.03 6.39 -7.49
N PRO A 272 -5.03 5.50 -7.42
CA PRO A 272 -5.30 4.07 -7.32
C PRO A 272 -5.71 3.69 -5.89
N LEU A 273 -6.56 2.67 -5.78
CA LEU A 273 -6.64 1.85 -4.58
C LEU A 273 -5.86 0.57 -4.85
N HIS A 274 -4.65 0.50 -4.32
CA HIS A 274 -3.84 -0.71 -4.35
C HIS A 274 -4.38 -1.74 -3.36
N SER A 275 -4.39 -3.03 -3.76
CA SER A 275 -4.91 -4.10 -2.91
C SER A 275 -4.24 -5.43 -3.22
N LEU A 276 -3.73 -6.12 -2.20
CA LEU A 276 -3.21 -7.49 -2.34
C LEU A 276 -4.27 -8.54 -2.72
N MET A 277 -5.56 -8.17 -2.72
CA MET A 277 -6.61 -9.01 -3.32
C MET A 277 -6.51 -9.07 -4.85
N PHE A 278 -5.90 -8.07 -5.49
CA PHE A 278 -5.89 -7.88 -6.94
C PHE A 278 -4.53 -7.51 -7.51
N GLU A 279 -3.50 -7.54 -6.68
CA GLU A 279 -2.11 -7.26 -7.03
C GLU A 279 -1.20 -8.30 -6.39
N SER A 280 -0.14 -8.66 -7.10
CA SER A 280 0.92 -9.47 -6.52
C SER A 280 1.73 -8.66 -5.49
N SER A 281 2.40 -9.33 -4.57
CA SER A 281 3.33 -8.69 -3.64
C SER A 281 4.43 -7.93 -4.37
N ASP A 282 4.86 -8.43 -5.55
CA ASP A 282 5.91 -7.82 -6.37
C ASP A 282 5.46 -6.54 -7.09
N GLU A 283 4.16 -6.25 -7.12
CA GLU A 283 3.59 -4.99 -7.61
C GLU A 283 3.25 -4.05 -6.46
N PHE A 284 2.55 -4.56 -5.45
CA PHE A 284 2.01 -3.80 -4.33
C PHE A 284 3.09 -3.11 -3.50
N TYR A 285 4.09 -3.84 -2.98
CA TYR A 285 5.11 -3.24 -2.14
C TYR A 285 6.06 -2.32 -2.89
N PRO A 286 6.53 -2.61 -4.12
CA PRO A 286 7.28 -1.63 -4.89
C PRO A 286 6.52 -0.34 -5.18
N ALA A 287 5.20 -0.39 -5.43
CA ALA A 287 4.36 0.80 -5.59
C ALA A 287 4.28 1.61 -4.29
N LEU A 288 4.15 0.94 -3.13
CA LEU A 288 4.18 1.55 -1.82
C LEU A 288 5.51 2.28 -1.55
N TYR A 289 6.65 1.59 -1.73
CA TYR A 289 7.98 2.17 -1.56
C TYR A 289 8.19 3.39 -2.45
N ARG A 290 7.83 3.31 -3.75
CA ARG A 290 7.98 4.42 -4.69
C ARG A 290 7.13 5.63 -4.32
N SER A 291 5.91 5.42 -3.82
CA SER A 291 5.04 6.50 -3.34
C SER A 291 5.70 7.26 -2.18
N ILE A 292 6.20 6.53 -1.19
CA ILE A 292 6.88 7.12 -0.03
C ILE A 292 8.20 7.79 -0.44
N ALA A 293 8.96 7.18 -1.36
CA ALA A 293 10.24 7.73 -1.86
C ALA A 293 10.10 9.12 -2.48
N VAL A 294 8.96 9.44 -3.07
CA VAL A 294 8.66 10.77 -3.63
C VAL A 294 7.82 11.63 -2.67
N LYS A 295 7.73 11.25 -1.40
CA LYS A 295 7.00 11.95 -0.33
C LYS A 295 5.52 12.14 -0.63
N ILE A 296 4.88 11.10 -1.11
CA ILE A 296 3.43 10.98 -1.20
C ILE A 296 2.96 10.22 0.04
N PRO A 297 2.20 10.85 0.97
CA PRO A 297 1.68 10.16 2.14
C PRO A 297 0.70 9.07 1.71
N VAL A 298 0.82 7.93 2.38
CA VAL A 298 0.04 6.75 2.05
C VAL A 298 -0.99 6.50 3.15
N VAL A 299 -2.26 6.50 2.79
CA VAL A 299 -3.34 5.97 3.63
C VAL A 299 -3.36 4.46 3.45
N PHE A 300 -2.95 3.73 4.48
CA PHE A 300 -2.79 2.28 4.46
C PHE A 300 -3.80 1.63 5.40
N ALA A 301 -4.37 0.51 4.98
CA ALA A 301 -5.27 -0.28 5.81
C ALA A 301 -4.91 -1.76 5.75
N GLY A 302 -5.15 -2.44 6.85
CA GLY A 302 -5.11 -3.88 6.94
C GLY A 302 -6.25 -4.40 7.80
N ALA A 303 -6.68 -5.63 7.54
CA ALA A 303 -7.73 -6.29 8.31
C ALA A 303 -7.39 -7.75 8.57
N SER A 304 -7.89 -8.28 9.67
CA SER A 304 -7.89 -9.68 10.05
C SER A 304 -9.31 -10.07 10.49
N ASP A 305 -9.49 -11.30 10.91
CA ASP A 305 -10.72 -11.77 11.56
C ASP A 305 -11.02 -11.06 12.91
N GLN A 306 -10.01 -10.40 13.49
CA GLN A 306 -10.13 -9.64 14.75
C GLN A 306 -10.51 -8.17 14.54
N GLY A 307 -10.59 -7.69 13.30
CA GLY A 307 -10.90 -6.31 12.95
C GLY A 307 -9.92 -5.71 11.94
N GLY A 308 -10.11 -4.43 11.63
CA GLY A 308 -9.26 -3.68 10.72
C GLY A 308 -8.80 -2.35 11.31
N HIS A 309 -7.70 -1.81 10.78
CA HIS A 309 -7.25 -0.47 11.11
C HIS A 309 -6.65 0.23 9.89
N CYS A 310 -6.86 1.56 9.84
CA CYS A 310 -6.34 2.43 8.80
C CYS A 310 -5.41 3.46 9.45
N PHE A 311 -4.26 3.70 8.82
CA PHE A 311 -3.18 4.55 9.36
C PHE A 311 -2.35 5.18 8.24
N ILE A 312 -1.40 6.05 8.58
CA ILE A 312 -0.48 6.67 7.64
C ILE A 312 0.85 5.93 7.60
N LEU A 313 1.35 5.71 6.39
CA LEU A 313 2.75 5.38 6.12
C LEU A 313 3.41 6.57 5.41
N ASP A 314 4.54 7.01 5.93
CA ASP A 314 5.21 8.22 5.45
C ASP A 314 6.73 8.15 5.50
N GLY A 315 7.30 6.97 5.65
CA GLY A 315 8.73 6.75 5.67
C GLY A 315 9.08 5.27 5.65
N TYR A 316 10.35 4.95 5.46
CA TYR A 316 10.93 3.62 5.63
C TYR A 316 12.41 3.72 5.93
N ASP A 317 12.94 2.75 6.66
CA ASP A 317 14.37 2.67 6.96
C ASP A 317 15.14 1.75 5.98
N GLU A 318 16.45 1.66 6.18
CA GLU A 318 17.32 0.80 5.39
C GLU A 318 17.00 -0.70 5.52
N ASP A 319 16.45 -1.10 6.67
CA ASP A 319 16.06 -2.48 6.99
C ASP A 319 14.68 -2.85 6.44
N GLY A 320 13.95 -1.90 5.83
CA GLY A 320 12.64 -2.09 5.22
C GLY A 320 11.48 -2.00 6.20
N LEU A 321 11.70 -1.47 7.40
CA LEU A 321 10.62 -1.10 8.33
C LEU A 321 9.98 0.20 7.88
N PHE A 322 8.66 0.30 7.97
CA PHE A 322 7.90 1.47 7.57
C PHE A 322 7.58 2.37 8.77
N SER A 323 7.68 3.68 8.55
CA SER A 323 7.18 4.69 9.50
C SER A 323 5.66 4.64 9.54
N VAL A 324 5.12 4.35 10.70
CA VAL A 324 3.67 4.20 10.95
C VAL A 324 3.20 5.29 11.91
N ASN A 325 2.18 6.02 11.48
CA ASN A 325 1.39 6.90 12.33
C ASN A 325 0.00 6.27 12.50
N TRP A 326 -0.25 5.68 13.66
CA TRP A 326 -1.46 4.90 13.93
C TRP A 326 -2.75 5.73 13.98
N GLY A 327 -2.66 7.07 14.01
CA GLY A 327 -3.83 7.94 14.23
C GLY A 327 -4.36 7.86 15.66
N TRP A 328 -3.47 7.68 16.64
CA TRP A 328 -3.79 7.53 18.07
C TRP A 328 -3.01 8.50 18.95
N GLY A 329 -2.91 9.76 18.52
CA GLY A 329 -2.23 10.82 19.28
C GLY A 329 -0.71 10.72 19.32
N GLY A 330 -0.11 9.91 18.44
CA GLY A 330 1.32 9.61 18.43
C GLY A 330 1.71 8.46 19.36
N GLN A 331 0.76 7.85 20.08
CA GLN A 331 1.02 6.69 20.92
C GLN A 331 1.42 5.50 20.04
N ASP A 332 2.51 4.84 20.41
CA ASP A 332 3.10 3.70 19.72
C ASP A 332 3.51 3.97 18.26
N ASP A 333 3.51 5.22 17.78
CA ASP A 333 4.05 5.55 16.46
C ASP A 333 5.53 5.16 16.38
N GLY A 334 5.97 4.63 15.25
CA GLY A 334 7.33 4.13 15.10
C GLY A 334 7.61 3.47 13.77
N MET A 335 8.66 2.67 13.73
CA MET A 335 9.06 1.89 12.56
C MET A 335 8.63 0.44 12.74
N PHE A 336 7.86 -0.11 11.80
CA PHE A 336 7.30 -1.45 11.93
C PHE A 336 7.35 -2.21 10.61
N ASN A 337 7.57 -3.52 10.72
CA ASN A 337 7.42 -4.42 9.59
C ASN A 337 5.93 -4.66 9.29
N ILE A 338 5.43 -4.06 8.22
CA ILE A 338 4.02 -4.24 7.80
C ILE A 338 3.81 -5.51 6.98
N GLN A 339 4.87 -6.17 6.55
CA GLN A 339 4.82 -7.39 5.72
C GLN A 339 4.62 -8.65 6.57
N THR A 340 5.10 -8.65 7.83
CA THR A 340 4.79 -9.70 8.80
C THR A 340 3.30 -9.78 9.15
N LEU A 341 2.54 -8.82 8.65
CA LEU A 341 1.09 -8.79 8.78
C LEU A 341 0.39 -9.87 7.92
N ASN A 342 0.98 -11.07 7.75
CA ASN A 342 0.26 -12.20 7.19
C ASN A 342 -1.04 -12.56 7.95
N GLY A 343 -1.24 -12.07 9.17
CA GLY A 343 -2.52 -12.05 9.85
C GLY A 343 -3.48 -10.96 9.35
N TYR A 344 -2.98 -9.94 8.59
CA TYR A 344 -3.77 -8.96 7.85
C TYR A 344 -3.91 -9.33 6.36
N VAL A 345 -3.50 -10.53 5.94
CA VAL A 345 -3.31 -10.95 4.54
C VAL A 345 -4.54 -10.81 3.68
N GLN A 346 -5.70 -10.78 4.26
CA GLN A 346 -6.91 -10.78 3.43
C GLN A 346 -7.27 -9.41 2.86
N GLN A 347 -6.70 -8.29 3.34
CA GLN A 347 -7.13 -6.96 2.91
C GLN A 347 -6.07 -5.87 3.09
N GLN A 348 -4.79 -6.11 2.83
CA GLN A 348 -3.86 -4.99 2.75
C GLN A 348 -4.23 -4.12 1.55
N GLN A 349 -4.50 -2.86 1.81
CA GLN A 349 -4.87 -1.86 0.82
C GLN A 349 -4.17 -0.54 1.11
N PHE A 350 -3.87 0.23 0.06
CA PHE A 350 -3.39 1.59 0.28
C PHE A 350 -3.79 2.55 -0.84
N ILE A 351 -3.86 3.83 -0.47
CA ILE A 351 -4.09 4.96 -1.36
C ILE A 351 -2.88 5.89 -1.27
N PRO A 352 -2.11 6.10 -2.35
CA PRO A 352 -1.06 7.11 -2.40
C PRO A 352 -1.70 8.48 -2.62
N VAL A 353 -1.94 9.23 -1.54
CA VAL A 353 -2.71 10.48 -1.58
C VAL A 353 -1.89 11.61 -2.18
N THR A 354 -2.31 12.12 -3.34
CA THR A 354 -1.62 13.25 -4.01
C THR A 354 -2.58 14.07 -4.88
N ASN A 355 -2.29 15.38 -4.99
CA ASN A 355 -2.99 16.35 -5.85
C ASN A 355 -2.04 16.97 -6.89
N LYS A 356 -0.93 16.30 -7.21
CA LYS A 356 0.14 16.82 -8.08
C LYS A 356 0.05 16.36 -9.53
N GLY A 357 -1.05 15.74 -9.94
CA GLY A 357 -1.23 15.20 -11.30
C GLY A 357 -0.37 13.97 -11.57
N VAL A 358 0.01 13.21 -10.54
CA VAL A 358 0.76 11.96 -10.67
C VAL A 358 -0.12 10.87 -11.26
N TYR A 359 -1.39 10.87 -10.89
CA TYR A 359 -2.41 9.93 -11.36
C TYR A 359 -3.52 10.66 -12.11
N PRO A 360 -3.25 11.22 -13.31
CA PRO A 360 -4.23 12.05 -14.02
C PRO A 360 -5.40 11.23 -14.58
N HIS A 361 -5.20 9.92 -14.81
CA HIS A 361 -6.18 9.03 -15.45
C HIS A 361 -6.22 7.67 -14.74
N TYR A 362 -7.39 7.03 -14.78
CA TYR A 362 -7.54 5.66 -14.31
C TYR A 362 -6.68 4.70 -15.11
N SER A 363 -6.07 3.75 -14.43
CA SER A 363 -5.34 2.65 -15.03
C SER A 363 -5.79 1.32 -14.43
N SER A 364 -5.94 0.28 -15.28
CA SER A 364 -6.26 -1.09 -14.85
C SER A 364 -7.45 -1.20 -13.90
N ARG A 365 -8.58 -0.59 -14.27
CA ARG A 365 -9.83 -0.58 -13.50
C ARG A 365 -10.42 -1.97 -13.28
N PHE A 366 -10.20 -2.91 -14.21
CA PHE A 366 -10.68 -4.28 -14.11
C PHE A 366 -9.55 -5.27 -13.96
N ALA A 367 -9.77 -6.27 -13.10
CA ALA A 367 -8.90 -7.42 -12.94
C ALA A 367 -9.66 -8.73 -13.16
N ILE A 368 -8.94 -9.77 -13.53
CA ILE A 368 -9.38 -11.16 -13.48
C ILE A 368 -8.68 -11.81 -12.30
N ASN A 369 -9.45 -12.24 -11.31
CA ASN A 369 -8.95 -12.68 -10.02
C ASN A 369 -8.11 -13.97 -10.12
N GLU A 370 -8.57 -14.89 -10.94
CA GLU A 370 -7.92 -16.17 -11.19
C GLU A 370 -8.00 -16.47 -12.68
N GLY A 371 -6.93 -17.00 -13.24
CA GLY A 371 -6.88 -17.43 -14.62
C GLY A 371 -6.41 -16.35 -15.59
N ALA A 372 -6.57 -16.63 -16.87
CA ALA A 372 -6.00 -15.90 -17.97
C ALA A 372 -7.07 -15.41 -18.95
N VAL A 373 -6.65 -14.62 -19.91
CA VAL A 373 -7.39 -14.40 -21.14
C VAL A 373 -6.95 -15.43 -22.19
N ASP A 374 -7.82 -15.68 -23.17
CA ASP A 374 -7.52 -16.54 -24.31
C ASP A 374 -7.84 -15.81 -25.61
N PHE A 375 -6.88 -15.85 -26.53
CA PHE A 375 -7.03 -15.37 -27.90
C PHE A 375 -6.61 -16.50 -28.85
N SER A 376 -7.53 -16.89 -29.74
CA SER A 376 -7.27 -17.96 -30.70
C SER A 376 -7.77 -17.61 -32.10
N MET A 377 -7.08 -18.11 -33.10
CA MET A 377 -7.46 -17.92 -34.48
C MET A 377 -8.62 -18.85 -34.84
N VAL A 378 -9.69 -18.29 -35.43
CA VAL A 378 -10.81 -19.06 -35.95
C VAL A 378 -10.52 -19.39 -37.42
N ASP A 379 -10.12 -18.39 -38.21
CA ASP A 379 -9.67 -18.50 -39.60
C ASP A 379 -8.70 -17.34 -39.93
N ALA A 380 -8.29 -17.23 -41.18
CA ALA A 380 -7.35 -16.19 -41.62
C ALA A 380 -7.85 -14.74 -41.41
N THR A 381 -9.12 -14.53 -41.08
CA THR A 381 -9.77 -13.21 -40.98
C THR A 381 -10.50 -13.00 -39.66
N HIS A 382 -10.64 -14.03 -38.84
CA HIS A 382 -11.39 -13.99 -37.60
C HIS A 382 -10.63 -14.61 -36.42
N ILE A 383 -10.84 -14.01 -35.26
CA ILE A 383 -10.33 -14.51 -33.97
C ILE A 383 -11.46 -14.74 -32.98
N LYS A 384 -11.20 -15.59 -32.01
CA LYS A 384 -11.95 -15.70 -30.77
C LYS A 384 -11.18 -14.98 -29.65
N ALA A 385 -11.91 -14.30 -28.78
CA ALA A 385 -11.38 -13.75 -27.53
C ALA A 385 -12.26 -14.14 -26.35
N SER A 386 -11.67 -14.62 -25.27
CA SER A 386 -12.42 -15.00 -24.06
C SER A 386 -11.60 -14.77 -22.80
N THR A 387 -12.31 -14.65 -21.66
CA THR A 387 -11.70 -14.67 -20.33
C THR A 387 -12.01 -15.99 -19.64
N THR A 388 -11.11 -16.48 -18.83
CA THR A 388 -11.29 -17.73 -18.07
C THR A 388 -12.14 -17.52 -16.82
N ASN A 389 -12.26 -16.28 -16.36
CA ASN A 389 -13.09 -15.89 -15.23
C ASN A 389 -13.78 -14.54 -15.50
N ARG A 390 -14.69 -14.13 -14.63
CA ARG A 390 -15.40 -12.86 -14.73
C ARG A 390 -14.49 -11.70 -14.35
N PRO A 391 -14.44 -10.60 -15.14
CA PRO A 391 -13.72 -9.40 -14.74
C PRO A 391 -14.44 -8.71 -13.58
N ILE A 392 -13.67 -8.25 -12.60
CA ILE A 392 -14.13 -7.51 -11.43
C ILE A 392 -13.63 -6.06 -11.49
N ASN A 393 -14.48 -5.11 -11.15
CA ASN A 393 -14.06 -3.73 -10.95
C ASN A 393 -13.25 -3.62 -9.66
N VAL A 394 -11.97 -3.37 -9.78
CA VAL A 394 -11.05 -3.24 -8.63
C VAL A 394 -10.78 -1.78 -8.26
N ASP A 395 -11.52 -0.86 -8.86
CA ASP A 395 -11.46 0.56 -8.55
C ASP A 395 -12.34 0.91 -7.33
N GLY A 396 -12.01 2.00 -6.65
CA GLY A 396 -12.79 2.55 -5.55
C GLY A 396 -14.13 3.17 -5.96
N ASP A 397 -14.33 3.41 -7.26
CA ASP A 397 -15.53 4.02 -7.81
C ASP A 397 -16.38 3.02 -8.61
N ALA A 398 -17.69 3.31 -8.69
CA ALA A 398 -18.55 2.62 -9.64
C ALA A 398 -18.15 2.98 -11.08
N TYR A 399 -17.99 1.97 -11.91
CA TYR A 399 -17.65 2.14 -13.32
C TYR A 399 -18.89 2.30 -14.19
N GLN A 400 -18.83 3.27 -15.11
CA GLN A 400 -19.81 3.47 -16.17
C GLN A 400 -19.09 3.55 -17.52
N GLY A 401 -19.39 2.63 -18.43
CA GLY A 401 -18.72 2.58 -19.73
C GLY A 401 -18.91 1.24 -20.42
N SER A 402 -17.91 0.82 -21.17
CA SER A 402 -17.93 -0.45 -21.91
C SER A 402 -16.61 -1.19 -21.76
N LEU A 403 -16.66 -2.50 -21.95
CA LEU A 403 -15.48 -3.34 -22.08
C LEU A 403 -15.18 -3.58 -23.56
N TYR A 404 -13.91 -3.79 -23.89
CA TYR A 404 -13.43 -3.90 -25.25
C TYR A 404 -12.42 -5.01 -25.41
N VAL A 405 -12.34 -5.55 -26.62
CA VAL A 405 -11.13 -6.20 -27.13
C VAL A 405 -10.40 -5.15 -27.96
N VAL A 406 -9.15 -4.90 -27.63
CA VAL A 406 -8.32 -3.85 -28.22
C VAL A 406 -7.13 -4.48 -28.94
N ALA A 407 -6.80 -3.92 -30.09
CA ALA A 407 -5.58 -4.21 -30.84
C ALA A 407 -4.67 -2.98 -30.79
N ARG A 408 -3.48 -3.11 -30.23
CA ARG A 408 -2.44 -2.08 -30.23
C ARG A 408 -1.42 -2.39 -31.30
N ASN A 409 -1.24 -1.50 -32.27
CA ASN A 409 -0.17 -1.60 -33.26
C ASN A 409 1.20 -1.45 -32.57
N LEU A 410 2.10 -2.40 -32.75
CA LEU A 410 3.40 -2.41 -32.07
C LEU A 410 4.38 -1.39 -32.62
N ALA A 411 4.21 -0.96 -33.87
CA ALA A 411 5.07 0.04 -34.49
C ALA A 411 4.66 1.48 -34.15
N THR A 412 3.33 1.76 -34.12
CA THR A 412 2.82 3.12 -33.91
C THR A 412 2.32 3.38 -32.50
N GLY A 413 2.01 2.32 -31.73
CA GLY A 413 1.36 2.41 -30.43
C GLY A 413 -0.14 2.70 -30.50
N GLU A 414 -0.73 2.90 -31.68
CA GLU A 414 -2.16 3.19 -31.86
C GLU A 414 -3.01 2.01 -31.37
N CYS A 415 -4.03 2.31 -30.55
CA CYS A 415 -5.00 1.34 -30.06
C CYS A 415 -6.33 1.46 -30.82
N LYS A 416 -6.87 0.34 -31.31
CA LYS A 416 -8.18 0.25 -31.94
C LYS A 416 -9.05 -0.78 -31.23
N ASP A 417 -10.30 -0.44 -30.98
CA ASP A 417 -11.30 -1.40 -30.54
C ASP A 417 -11.73 -2.32 -31.68
N ILE A 418 -11.58 -3.59 -31.49
CA ILE A 418 -11.97 -4.62 -32.47
C ILE A 418 -13.26 -5.33 -32.06
N ALA A 419 -13.63 -5.30 -30.79
CA ALA A 419 -14.93 -5.71 -30.28
C ALA A 419 -15.31 -4.88 -29.06
N LYS A 420 -16.64 -4.60 -28.92
CA LYS A 420 -17.22 -3.88 -27.79
C LYS A 420 -18.22 -4.77 -27.06
N LEU A 421 -18.22 -4.68 -25.73
CA LEU A 421 -19.23 -5.25 -24.84
C LEU A 421 -19.78 -4.10 -23.98
N ALA A 422 -21.03 -3.73 -24.24
CA ALA A 422 -21.75 -2.79 -23.38
C ALA A 422 -22.05 -3.49 -22.04
N ILE A 423 -21.83 -2.77 -20.96
CA ILE A 423 -22.14 -3.24 -19.61
C ILE A 423 -22.95 -2.17 -18.87
N ASN A 424 -23.67 -2.59 -17.85
CA ASN A 424 -24.33 -1.67 -16.93
C ASN A 424 -23.29 -1.01 -15.99
N THR A 425 -23.75 -0.11 -15.13
CA THR A 425 -22.92 0.40 -14.03
C THR A 425 -22.42 -0.77 -13.18
N VAL A 426 -21.09 -0.84 -12.98
CA VAL A 426 -20.44 -1.86 -12.17
C VAL A 426 -19.95 -1.21 -10.89
N PRO A 427 -20.56 -1.50 -9.73
CA PRO A 427 -20.06 -0.98 -8.45
C PRO A 427 -18.60 -1.38 -8.18
N ALA A 428 -17.94 -0.67 -7.29
CA ALA A 428 -16.61 -1.05 -6.79
C ALA A 428 -16.65 -2.48 -6.23
N TYR A 429 -15.66 -3.30 -6.58
CA TYR A 429 -15.52 -4.71 -6.20
C TYR A 429 -16.65 -5.65 -6.64
N TYR A 430 -17.38 -5.27 -7.69
CA TYR A 430 -18.38 -6.14 -8.31
C TYR A 430 -17.93 -6.66 -9.67
N TYR A 431 -18.47 -7.83 -10.03
CA TYR A 431 -18.24 -8.42 -11.34
C TYR A 431 -18.94 -7.61 -12.44
N ALA A 432 -18.24 -7.42 -13.55
CA ALA A 432 -18.74 -6.68 -14.70
C ALA A 432 -19.75 -7.47 -15.53
N THR A 433 -19.76 -8.79 -15.42
CA THR A 433 -20.56 -9.71 -16.22
C THR A 433 -21.09 -10.86 -15.37
N ASP A 434 -22.21 -11.46 -15.78
CA ASP A 434 -22.78 -12.63 -15.10
C ASP A 434 -21.95 -13.91 -15.32
N GLY A 435 -21.11 -13.93 -16.33
CA GLY A 435 -20.22 -15.05 -16.69
C GLY A 435 -18.90 -14.56 -17.29
N ASN A 436 -18.09 -15.50 -17.74
CA ASN A 436 -16.88 -15.20 -18.49
C ASN A 436 -17.21 -14.42 -19.78
N ILE A 437 -16.32 -13.52 -20.18
CA ILE A 437 -16.47 -12.88 -21.50
C ILE A 437 -16.11 -13.90 -22.57
N VAL A 438 -17.00 -14.04 -23.57
CA VAL A 438 -16.73 -14.86 -24.76
C VAL A 438 -17.18 -14.08 -26.00
N LYS A 439 -16.21 -13.77 -26.87
CA LYS A 439 -16.41 -13.20 -28.21
C LYS A 439 -15.92 -14.24 -29.23
N PRO A 440 -16.82 -15.15 -29.67
CA PRO A 440 -16.40 -16.33 -30.44
C PRO A 440 -15.97 -16.00 -31.85
N TYR A 441 -16.35 -14.81 -32.36
CA TYR A 441 -16.12 -14.44 -33.75
C TYR A 441 -15.91 -12.93 -33.89
N ILE A 442 -14.65 -12.50 -34.01
CA ILE A 442 -14.28 -11.10 -34.22
C ILE A 442 -13.60 -10.97 -35.57
N THR A 443 -14.19 -10.22 -36.49
CA THR A 443 -13.63 -9.96 -37.82
C THR A 443 -12.49 -8.97 -37.73
N ILE A 444 -11.32 -9.34 -38.19
CA ILE A 444 -10.07 -8.53 -38.16
C ILE A 444 -9.81 -7.81 -39.47
N ALA A 445 -9.97 -8.49 -40.59
CA ALA A 445 -9.58 -8.04 -41.93
C ALA A 445 -10.15 -6.67 -42.39
N LYS A 446 -11.28 -6.23 -41.83
CA LYS A 446 -11.89 -4.92 -42.14
C LYS A 446 -11.53 -3.82 -41.14
N LYS A 447 -10.85 -4.16 -40.03
CA LYS A 447 -10.60 -3.25 -38.92
C LYS A 447 -9.14 -2.84 -38.79
N LEU A 448 -8.24 -3.74 -39.17
CA LEU A 448 -6.80 -3.55 -39.01
C LEU A 448 -6.09 -3.66 -40.35
N SER A 449 -5.03 -2.88 -40.54
CA SER A 449 -4.10 -2.98 -41.67
C SER A 449 -3.05 -4.06 -41.41
N ASP A 450 -2.20 -4.35 -42.40
CA ASP A 450 -1.03 -5.19 -42.22
C ASP A 450 -0.11 -4.63 -41.15
N GLY A 451 0.45 -5.51 -40.33
CA GLY A 451 1.34 -5.15 -39.23
C GLY A 451 1.27 -6.12 -38.03
N ASP A 452 2.05 -5.81 -37.02
CA ASP A 452 2.11 -6.55 -35.77
C ASP A 452 1.28 -5.85 -34.69
N TYR A 453 0.51 -6.63 -33.97
CA TYR A 453 -0.45 -6.12 -32.97
C TYR A 453 -0.36 -6.90 -31.67
N ARG A 454 -0.61 -6.20 -30.57
CA ARG A 454 -0.91 -6.81 -29.27
C ARG A 454 -2.42 -6.73 -29.01
N LEU A 455 -3.03 -7.86 -28.71
CA LEU A 455 -4.44 -7.98 -28.35
C LEU A 455 -4.60 -8.08 -26.85
N PHE A 456 -5.58 -7.37 -26.30
CA PHE A 456 -5.89 -7.41 -24.86
C PHE A 456 -7.34 -6.97 -24.60
N PHE A 457 -7.87 -7.33 -23.42
CA PHE A 457 -9.12 -6.78 -22.93
C PHE A 457 -8.88 -5.45 -22.21
N ALA A 458 -9.80 -4.50 -22.38
CA ALA A 458 -9.72 -3.20 -21.72
C ALA A 458 -11.12 -2.65 -21.38
N SER A 459 -11.15 -1.67 -20.49
CA SER A 459 -12.31 -0.82 -20.22
C SER A 459 -12.07 0.58 -20.75
N LYS A 460 -13.16 1.29 -21.07
CA LYS A 460 -13.14 2.72 -21.39
C LYS A 460 -14.52 3.31 -21.12
N SER A 461 -14.58 4.32 -20.26
CA SER A 461 -15.80 5.09 -20.02
C SER A 461 -15.98 6.17 -21.09
N ASP A 462 -17.17 6.77 -21.14
CA ASP A 462 -17.46 7.86 -22.08
C ASP A 462 -16.69 9.15 -21.76
N LYS A 463 -16.11 9.22 -20.55
CA LYS A 463 -15.29 10.35 -20.09
C LYS A 463 -13.79 10.15 -20.33
N GLU A 464 -13.36 8.94 -20.70
CA GLU A 464 -11.95 8.59 -20.90
C GLU A 464 -11.59 8.64 -22.38
N THR A 465 -10.40 9.12 -22.69
CA THR A 465 -9.86 9.13 -24.05
C THR A 465 -9.11 7.84 -24.38
N GLU A 466 -8.59 7.16 -23.35
CA GLU A 466 -7.72 5.99 -23.50
C GLU A 466 -8.36 4.72 -22.95
N PHE A 467 -7.86 3.59 -23.41
CA PHE A 467 -8.25 2.27 -22.93
C PHE A 467 -7.46 1.92 -21.67
N SER A 468 -8.17 1.46 -20.63
CA SER A 468 -7.59 0.91 -19.40
C SER A 468 -7.58 -0.63 -19.49
N PRO A 469 -6.44 -1.27 -19.75
CA PRO A 469 -6.37 -2.71 -19.93
C PRO A 469 -6.72 -3.48 -18.65
N PHE A 470 -7.23 -4.71 -18.82
CA PHE A 470 -7.40 -5.64 -17.70
C PHE A 470 -6.07 -6.16 -17.22
N ARG A 471 -5.99 -6.49 -15.93
CA ARG A 471 -4.86 -7.19 -15.34
C ARG A 471 -5.28 -8.56 -14.80
N THR A 472 -4.31 -9.43 -14.60
CA THR A 472 -4.46 -10.70 -13.89
C THR A 472 -3.67 -10.65 -12.59
N VAL A 473 -4.22 -11.22 -11.52
CA VAL A 473 -3.60 -11.15 -10.18
C VAL A 473 -2.47 -12.17 -10.03
N ASP A 474 -2.60 -13.31 -10.70
CA ASP A 474 -1.71 -14.47 -10.62
C ASP A 474 -0.60 -14.48 -11.70
N ASN A 475 -0.38 -13.34 -12.36
CA ASN A 475 0.53 -13.21 -13.52
C ASN A 475 0.21 -14.15 -14.69
N SER A 476 -1.02 -14.64 -14.80
CA SER A 476 -1.47 -15.38 -15.96
C SER A 476 -1.38 -14.51 -17.23
N PRO A 477 -1.19 -15.11 -18.41
CA PRO A 477 -1.14 -14.37 -19.67
C PRO A 477 -2.40 -13.52 -19.88
N ASN A 478 -2.23 -12.24 -20.21
CA ASN A 478 -3.32 -11.28 -20.38
C ASN A 478 -3.36 -10.61 -21.77
N SER A 479 -2.49 -11.04 -22.68
CA SER A 479 -2.44 -10.51 -24.04
C SER A 479 -1.99 -11.57 -25.04
N ALA A 480 -2.16 -11.28 -26.33
CA ALA A 480 -1.65 -12.09 -27.42
C ALA A 480 -0.95 -11.22 -28.47
N LEU A 481 -0.01 -11.80 -29.17
CA LEU A 481 0.68 -11.19 -30.30
C LEU A 481 0.09 -11.73 -31.62
N MET A 482 -0.28 -10.82 -32.52
CA MET A 482 -0.91 -11.13 -33.81
C MET A 482 -0.18 -10.42 -34.94
N THR A 483 0.11 -11.14 -36.03
CA THR A 483 0.66 -10.59 -37.26
C THR A 483 -0.37 -10.68 -38.38
N ILE A 484 -0.62 -9.56 -39.07
CA ILE A 484 -1.46 -9.47 -40.27
C ILE A 484 -0.57 -9.18 -41.47
N LYS A 485 -0.76 -9.94 -42.55
CA LYS A 485 -0.09 -9.74 -43.83
C LYS A 485 -1.07 -10.02 -44.97
N ASP A 486 -1.06 -9.15 -45.96
CA ASP A 486 -1.95 -9.23 -47.16
C ASP A 486 -3.44 -9.38 -46.71
N GLY A 487 -3.85 -8.66 -45.66
CA GLY A 487 -5.18 -8.69 -45.07
C GLY A 487 -5.56 -9.99 -44.35
N SER A 488 -4.62 -10.89 -44.14
CA SER A 488 -4.83 -12.19 -43.47
C SER A 488 -4.01 -12.31 -42.19
N ILE A 489 -4.58 -12.94 -41.16
CA ILE A 489 -3.87 -13.31 -39.93
C ILE A 489 -2.91 -14.46 -40.28
N ILE A 490 -1.62 -14.21 -40.18
CA ILE A 490 -0.59 -15.23 -40.42
C ILE A 490 -0.01 -15.84 -39.15
N SER A 491 -0.20 -15.14 -38.01
CA SER A 491 0.21 -15.61 -36.67
C SER A 491 -0.68 -15.02 -35.60
N LEU A 492 -1.04 -15.83 -34.61
CA LEU A 492 -1.67 -15.40 -33.34
C LEU A 492 -1.19 -16.34 -32.25
N VAL A 493 -0.46 -15.81 -31.28
CA VAL A 493 0.08 -16.57 -30.15
C VAL A 493 -0.18 -15.81 -28.85
N MET A 494 -0.49 -16.53 -27.77
CA MET A 494 -0.54 -15.92 -26.46
C MET A 494 0.84 -15.40 -26.10
N ASP A 495 0.88 -14.22 -25.50
CA ASP A 495 2.12 -13.62 -25.03
C ASP A 495 2.44 -14.17 -23.64
N ASP A 496 3.52 -14.95 -23.53
CA ASP A 496 3.99 -15.49 -22.26
C ASP A 496 4.65 -14.43 -21.37
N ALA A 497 4.81 -13.19 -21.86
CA ALA A 497 5.25 -12.06 -21.05
C ALA A 497 4.16 -11.75 -20.02
N ALA A 498 4.24 -12.44 -18.88
CA ALA A 498 3.39 -12.18 -17.73
C ALA A 498 3.45 -10.68 -17.38
N GLY A 499 2.32 -10.07 -17.18
CA GLY A 499 2.23 -8.75 -16.59
C GLY A 499 2.75 -7.59 -17.46
N TRP A 500 2.75 -7.68 -18.82
CA TRP A 500 3.15 -6.53 -19.65
C TRP A 500 2.39 -5.23 -19.33
N MET A 501 1.25 -5.34 -18.65
CA MET A 501 0.45 -4.21 -18.15
C MET A 501 0.77 -3.84 -16.71
N ALA A 502 1.33 -4.73 -15.92
CA ALA A 502 1.77 -4.42 -14.56
C ALA A 502 2.83 -3.30 -14.55
N THR A 503 3.69 -3.27 -15.57
CA THR A 503 4.71 -2.22 -15.72
C THR A 503 4.14 -0.86 -16.15
N THR A 504 2.93 -0.81 -16.69
CA THR A 504 2.28 0.45 -17.11
C THR A 504 1.36 1.04 -16.05
N THR A 505 0.89 0.24 -15.09
CA THR A 505 0.08 0.74 -13.97
C THR A 505 0.91 1.39 -12.87
N ALA A 506 2.19 1.08 -12.81
CA ALA A 506 3.16 1.76 -11.96
C ALA A 506 3.90 2.87 -12.73
N ILE A 507 3.20 3.65 -13.57
CA ILE A 507 3.68 4.99 -13.88
C ILE A 507 3.30 5.88 -12.68
N VAL A 508 3.95 5.66 -11.57
CA VAL A 508 4.56 6.81 -10.92
C VAL A 508 5.51 7.32 -12.00
N PRO A 509 5.28 8.51 -12.59
CA PRO A 509 6.27 9.09 -13.46
C PRO A 509 7.57 8.90 -12.70
N VAL A 510 8.64 8.45 -13.37
CA VAL A 510 9.98 8.60 -12.83
C VAL A 510 10.12 10.11 -12.71
N ILE A 511 9.55 10.65 -11.62
CA ILE A 511 9.93 11.96 -11.15
C ILE A 511 11.39 11.68 -10.84
N SER A 512 12.26 12.07 -11.77
CA SER A 512 13.67 12.11 -11.53
C SER A 512 13.75 12.91 -10.23
N VAL A 513 13.84 12.18 -9.11
CA VAL A 513 14.24 12.77 -7.85
C VAL A 513 15.50 13.50 -8.27
N PRO A 514 15.60 14.84 -8.16
CA PRO A 514 16.86 15.48 -8.41
C PRO A 514 17.78 14.77 -7.43
N VAL A 515 18.56 13.82 -7.92
CA VAL A 515 19.70 13.31 -7.18
C VAL A 515 20.44 14.58 -6.90
N SER A 516 20.37 15.02 -5.64
CA SER A 516 21.22 16.09 -5.18
C SER A 516 22.56 15.74 -5.78
N LYS A 517 23.11 16.60 -6.61
CA LYS A 517 24.46 16.48 -7.13
C LYS A 517 25.39 16.74 -5.95
N ASN A 518 25.35 15.88 -4.96
CA ASN A 518 26.47 15.63 -4.10
C ASN A 518 27.54 15.10 -5.07
N ALA A 519 28.60 15.87 -5.21
CA ALA A 519 29.70 15.61 -6.12
C ALA A 519 29.98 14.10 -6.11
N ALA A 520 29.88 13.48 -7.28
CA ALA A 520 29.96 12.03 -7.45
C ALA A 520 31.20 11.53 -6.69
N LYS A 521 30.97 10.79 -5.61
CA LYS A 521 32.06 10.24 -4.81
C LYS A 521 32.78 9.22 -5.66
N THR A 522 34.08 9.42 -5.82
CA THR A 522 34.95 8.53 -6.61
C THR A 522 35.68 7.61 -5.64
N PHE A 523 35.67 6.32 -5.91
CA PHE A 523 36.32 5.30 -5.09
C PHE A 523 37.37 4.57 -5.90
N ASN A 524 38.50 4.19 -5.32
CA ASN A 524 39.44 3.28 -5.93
C ASN A 524 38.91 1.84 -5.91
N ILE A 525 39.60 0.91 -6.58
CA ILE A 525 39.19 -0.50 -6.67
C ILE A 525 39.15 -1.23 -5.30
N ASN A 526 39.75 -0.65 -4.25
CA ASN A 526 39.74 -1.16 -2.88
C ASN A 526 38.58 -0.56 -2.04
N GLY A 527 37.69 0.24 -2.66
CA GLY A 527 36.55 0.85 -1.98
C GLY A 527 36.88 2.09 -1.15
N GLN A 528 38.09 2.64 -1.23
CA GLN A 528 38.48 3.88 -0.55
C GLN A 528 38.06 5.09 -1.39
N GLN A 529 37.42 6.08 -0.76
CA GLN A 529 37.08 7.33 -1.45
C GLN A 529 38.37 8.08 -1.81
N VAL A 530 38.45 8.51 -3.08
CA VAL A 530 39.60 9.24 -3.63
C VAL A 530 39.14 10.55 -4.29
N ASP A 531 40.03 11.51 -4.34
CA ASP A 531 39.81 12.81 -4.99
C ASP A 531 40.42 12.84 -6.41
N SER A 532 40.37 14.01 -7.04
CA SER A 532 40.85 14.21 -8.40
C SER A 532 42.37 14.09 -8.57
N SER A 533 43.14 13.96 -7.49
CA SER A 533 44.59 13.78 -7.54
C SER A 533 45.01 12.30 -7.62
N TYR A 534 44.08 11.38 -7.41
CA TYR A 534 44.36 9.93 -7.51
C TYR A 534 44.50 9.50 -8.97
N HIS A 535 45.62 8.84 -9.31
CA HIS A 535 45.87 8.27 -10.63
C HIS A 535 45.72 6.75 -10.58
N GLY A 536 44.73 6.23 -11.29
CA GLY A 536 44.48 4.80 -11.38
C GLY A 536 43.05 4.46 -11.75
N ILE A 537 42.65 3.19 -11.63
CA ILE A 537 41.29 2.76 -11.91
C ILE A 537 40.40 3.17 -10.73
N VAL A 538 39.37 3.94 -11.05
CA VAL A 538 38.36 4.37 -10.07
C VAL A 538 36.97 3.92 -10.47
N ILE A 539 36.07 3.82 -9.49
CA ILE A 539 34.63 3.59 -9.66
C ILE A 539 33.94 4.94 -9.50
N LYS A 540 33.34 5.44 -10.57
CA LYS A 540 32.56 6.67 -10.61
C LYS A 540 31.22 6.36 -11.25
N ASP A 541 30.11 6.69 -10.57
CA ASP A 541 28.75 6.40 -11.03
C ASP A 541 28.55 4.91 -11.42
N GLY A 542 29.11 3.99 -10.62
CA GLY A 542 29.04 2.55 -10.85
C GLY A 542 29.89 2.01 -12.03
N LYS A 543 30.65 2.88 -12.72
CA LYS A 543 31.51 2.49 -13.85
C LYS A 543 32.98 2.56 -13.48
N LYS A 544 33.78 1.59 -13.97
CA LYS A 544 35.24 1.64 -13.88
C LYS A 544 35.77 2.61 -14.93
N VAL A 545 36.50 3.63 -14.48
CA VAL A 545 37.18 4.60 -15.36
C VAL A 545 38.63 4.78 -14.91
N MET A 546 39.54 5.16 -15.84
CA MET A 546 40.88 5.56 -15.50
C MET A 546 40.85 7.05 -15.14
N GLN A 547 41.40 7.42 -13.97
CA GLN A 547 41.52 8.81 -13.52
C GLN A 547 43.00 9.21 -13.45
#